data_9d79f51a1d10429de1df1206be5d60a5
#
_entry.id   9d79f51a1d10429de1df1206be5d60a5
#
_cell.length_a   1.000
_cell.length_b   1.000
_cell.length_c   1.000
_cell.angle_alpha   90.00
_cell.angle_beta   90.00
_cell.angle_gamma   90.00
#
_symmetry.space_group_name_H-M   'P 1'
#
loop_
_entity.id
_entity.type
_entity.pdbx_description
1 polymer ?
#
loop_
_entity_poly.entity_id
_entity_poly.type
_entity_poly.pdbx_seq_one_letter_code
_entity_poly.pdbx_strand_id
1 'polypeptide(L)'
;MNKTIRTDINDEYENSSKKQPVDFNENTLRPVTLSQYIGQSKLKEQISVSIASAKARNEALDHILLYGPPGLGKTSMAYIIAQEMGCRLIYLTGPQIEKPGDIASALSRIQENDILFIDEIHRCNPKAEEVLYSAMEDYFIDIQIGGSDKGQSRSIKLNLPHFTLIGATTKAGMISTPLHDRFGIIYQMQYYSNEELSLIVQKTACKMNLSMTPEQCIALAKRSRGTPRIANRYVARIRDYAYAKTQGKIT
;
A
#
# COMPACT_ATOMS: atom_id res chain seq x y z
N MET A 1 52.45 -7.65 37.94
CA MET A 1 52.82 -7.46 36.53
C MET A 1 51.56 -6.96 35.80
N ASN A 2 51.42 -5.63 35.73
CA ASN A 2 50.31 -4.97 35.04
C ASN A 2 50.73 -4.72 33.58
N LYS A 3 49.95 -5.25 32.62
CA LYS A 3 50.01 -4.84 31.22
C LYS A 3 48.88 -3.91 30.93
N THR A 4 49.22 -2.65 30.75
CA THR A 4 48.38 -1.55 30.29
C THR A 4 48.04 -1.79 28.82
N ILE A 5 46.71 -1.90 28.52
CA ILE A 5 46.20 -1.87 27.14
C ILE A 5 45.95 -0.41 26.79
N ARG A 6 46.76 0.14 25.88
CA ARG A 6 46.50 1.42 25.21
C ARG A 6 45.45 1.18 24.14
N THR A 7 44.33 1.85 24.24
CA THR A 7 43.27 1.97 23.23
C THR A 7 43.67 3.05 22.23
N ASP A 8 44.01 2.65 21.03
CA ASP A 8 44.14 3.56 19.89
C ASP A 8 42.72 3.89 19.38
N ILE A 9 42.21 5.09 19.76
CA ILE A 9 40.97 5.67 19.25
C ILE A 9 41.40 6.84 18.36
N ASN A 10 41.77 6.59 17.11
CA ASN A 10 41.96 7.69 16.15
C ASN A 10 41.94 7.33 14.66
N ASP A 11 41.47 6.14 14.24
CA ASP A 11 41.46 5.79 12.80
C ASP A 11 40.07 5.55 12.18
N GLU A 12 38.98 6.03 12.80
CA GLU A 12 37.62 5.83 12.24
C GLU A 12 36.97 7.09 11.63
N TYR A 13 37.68 8.18 11.42
CA TYR A 13 37.08 9.43 10.91
C TYR A 13 37.40 9.84 9.46
N GLU A 14 38.07 9.01 8.66
CA GLU A 14 38.38 9.35 7.26
C GLU A 14 37.77 8.47 6.16
N ASN A 15 36.65 7.76 6.39
CA ASN A 15 36.08 6.91 5.33
C ASN A 15 34.53 7.11 5.14
N SER A 16 34.02 8.32 5.22
CA SER A 16 32.62 8.62 4.97
C SER A 16 32.37 9.60 3.82
N SER A 17 32.78 9.27 2.60
CA SER A 17 32.48 10.08 1.41
C SER A 17 32.19 9.28 0.14
N LYS A 18 31.83 8.01 0.24
CA LYS A 18 31.18 7.29 -0.88
C LYS A 18 29.77 6.92 -0.45
N LYS A 19 28.81 7.85 -0.66
CA LYS A 19 27.38 7.52 -0.59
C LYS A 19 27.13 6.40 -1.60
N GLN A 20 26.89 5.18 -1.11
CA GLN A 20 26.45 4.07 -1.94
C GLN A 20 25.14 4.45 -2.64
N PRO A 21 24.94 4.06 -3.90
CA PRO A 21 23.67 4.27 -4.58
C PRO A 21 22.57 3.57 -3.77
N VAL A 22 21.55 4.33 -3.38
CA VAL A 22 20.38 3.78 -2.71
C VAL A 22 19.66 2.89 -3.73
N ASP A 23 19.56 1.59 -3.42
CA ASP A 23 18.82 0.66 -4.27
C ASP A 23 17.39 1.17 -4.49
N PHE A 24 16.94 1.15 -5.76
CA PHE A 24 15.60 1.53 -6.13
C PHE A 24 14.60 0.51 -5.57
N ASN A 25 14.10 0.76 -4.37
CA ASN A 25 12.98 0.03 -3.81
C ASN A 25 11.75 0.96 -3.80
N GLU A 26 10.73 0.66 -4.60
CA GLU A 26 9.49 1.44 -4.64
C GLU A 26 8.88 1.63 -3.24
N ASN A 27 9.12 0.70 -2.31
CA ASN A 27 8.62 0.79 -0.95
C ASN A 27 9.25 1.93 -0.15
N THR A 28 10.54 2.25 -0.37
CA THR A 28 11.24 3.35 0.33
C THR A 28 10.75 4.73 -0.13
N LEU A 29 10.14 4.80 -1.30
CA LEU A 29 9.62 6.04 -1.87
C LEU A 29 8.19 6.35 -1.41
N ARG A 30 7.46 5.36 -0.89
CA ARG A 30 6.07 5.54 -0.47
C ARG A 30 5.96 6.57 0.66
N PRO A 31 4.92 7.43 0.64
CA PRO A 31 4.56 8.23 1.80
C PRO A 31 4.05 7.31 2.92
N VAL A 32 4.35 7.66 4.16
CA VAL A 32 3.93 6.88 5.35
C VAL A 32 2.75 7.50 6.10
N THR A 33 2.43 8.77 5.85
CA THR A 33 1.31 9.49 6.50
C THR A 33 0.43 10.18 5.46
N LEU A 34 -0.82 10.49 5.83
CA LEU A 34 -1.75 11.29 5.02
C LEU A 34 -1.20 12.67 4.68
N SER A 35 -0.45 13.29 5.59
CA SER A 35 0.18 14.60 5.37
C SER A 35 1.29 14.55 4.30
N GLN A 36 1.99 13.44 4.20
CA GLN A 36 3.03 13.24 3.18
C GLN A 36 2.46 12.86 1.83
N TYR A 37 1.23 12.34 1.79
CA TYR A 37 0.58 11.90 0.56
C TYR A 37 0.11 13.11 -0.26
N ILE A 38 0.65 13.26 -1.46
CA ILE A 38 0.33 14.35 -2.40
C ILE A 38 -0.88 13.93 -3.23
N GLY A 39 -1.78 14.88 -3.50
CA GLY A 39 -2.97 14.68 -4.32
C GLY A 39 -4.12 13.96 -3.59
N GLN A 40 -5.15 13.59 -4.36
CA GLN A 40 -6.35 12.89 -3.87
C GLN A 40 -7.03 13.62 -2.69
N SER A 41 -7.13 14.94 -2.73
CA SER A 41 -7.54 15.79 -1.58
C SER A 41 -8.89 15.39 -0.99
N LYS A 42 -9.89 15.08 -1.84
CA LYS A 42 -11.21 14.64 -1.39
C LYS A 42 -11.16 13.30 -0.64
N LEU A 43 -10.38 12.33 -1.16
CA LEU A 43 -10.18 11.04 -0.48
C LEU A 43 -9.49 11.26 0.87
N LYS A 44 -8.43 12.07 0.90
CA LYS A 44 -7.70 12.34 2.15
C LYS A 44 -8.60 12.95 3.21
N GLU A 45 -9.45 13.90 2.84
CA GLU A 45 -10.43 14.51 3.74
C GLU A 45 -11.39 13.46 4.30
N GLN A 46 -12.04 12.67 3.45
CA GLN A 46 -12.96 11.60 3.87
C GLN A 46 -12.26 10.60 4.80
N ILE A 47 -11.10 10.09 4.40
CA ILE A 47 -10.34 9.10 5.17
C ILE A 47 -9.89 9.69 6.51
N SER A 48 -9.43 10.95 6.56
CA SER A 48 -9.00 11.57 7.82
C SER A 48 -10.15 11.69 8.83
N VAL A 49 -11.35 12.04 8.37
CA VAL A 49 -12.56 12.10 9.21
C VAL A 49 -12.93 10.69 9.71
N SER A 50 -12.93 9.69 8.81
CA SER A 50 -13.25 8.31 9.17
C SER A 50 -12.25 7.74 10.19
N ILE A 51 -10.94 7.97 9.99
CA ILE A 51 -9.89 7.56 10.94
C ILE A 51 -10.07 8.23 12.30
N ALA A 52 -10.30 9.54 12.33
CA ALA A 52 -10.50 10.27 13.58
C ALA A 52 -11.72 9.75 14.34
N SER A 53 -12.81 9.48 13.63
CA SER A 53 -14.05 8.95 14.18
C SER A 53 -13.88 7.53 14.72
N ALA A 54 -13.27 6.63 13.95
CA ALA A 54 -13.03 5.24 14.35
C ALA A 54 -12.13 5.16 15.59
N LYS A 55 -11.04 5.96 15.63
CA LYS A 55 -10.15 6.04 16.80
C LYS A 55 -10.86 6.56 18.05
N ALA A 56 -11.72 7.57 17.90
CA ALA A 56 -12.47 8.13 19.03
C ALA A 56 -13.43 7.10 19.66
N ARG A 57 -13.96 6.17 18.86
CA ARG A 57 -14.85 5.10 19.32
C ARG A 57 -14.13 3.78 19.59
N ASN A 58 -12.83 3.70 19.26
CA ASN A 58 -12.03 2.46 19.33
C ASN A 58 -12.63 1.33 18.48
N GLU A 59 -13.07 1.66 17.26
CA GLU A 59 -13.71 0.75 16.33
C GLU A 59 -12.88 0.58 15.05
N ALA A 60 -13.15 -0.50 14.30
CA ALA A 60 -12.64 -0.67 12.94
C ALA A 60 -13.25 0.40 12.01
N LEU A 61 -12.54 0.71 10.92
CA LEU A 61 -13.08 1.54 9.83
C LEU A 61 -14.12 0.75 9.03
N ASP A 62 -15.03 1.47 8.38
CA ASP A 62 -15.85 0.89 7.32
C ASP A 62 -14.96 0.27 6.23
N HIS A 63 -15.50 -0.73 5.52
CA HIS A 63 -14.80 -1.32 4.39
C HIS A 63 -14.63 -0.32 3.25
N ILE A 64 -13.46 -0.33 2.60
CA ILE A 64 -13.05 0.69 1.63
C ILE A 64 -12.74 0.04 0.28
N LEU A 65 -13.33 0.57 -0.80
CA LEU A 65 -12.99 0.22 -2.17
C LEU A 65 -12.26 1.36 -2.87
N LEU A 66 -11.01 1.13 -3.26
CA LEU A 66 -10.21 2.07 -4.04
C LEU A 66 -10.13 1.58 -5.50
N TYR A 67 -10.69 2.34 -6.43
CA TYR A 67 -10.63 1.95 -7.84
C TYR A 67 -10.06 3.05 -8.73
N GLY A 68 -9.56 2.66 -9.89
CA GLY A 68 -8.99 3.57 -10.87
C GLY A 68 -7.74 3.02 -11.55
N PRO A 69 -7.17 3.76 -12.51
CA PRO A 69 -6.00 3.36 -13.28
C PRO A 69 -4.83 2.87 -12.43
N PRO A 70 -3.94 2.03 -12.98
CA PRO A 70 -2.78 1.54 -12.26
C PRO A 70 -1.79 2.67 -11.95
N GLY A 71 -1.06 2.55 -10.83
CA GLY A 71 0.01 3.49 -10.47
C GLY A 71 -0.43 4.80 -9.83
N LEU A 72 -1.70 4.95 -9.44
CA LEU A 72 -2.24 6.15 -8.77
C LEU A 72 -2.09 6.13 -7.24
N GLY A 73 -1.56 5.06 -6.65
CA GLY A 73 -1.25 5.02 -5.22
C GLY A 73 -2.28 4.28 -4.35
N LYS A 74 -3.17 3.43 -4.91
CA LYS A 74 -4.15 2.62 -4.14
C LYS A 74 -3.48 1.84 -3.01
N THR A 75 -2.46 1.07 -3.33
CA THR A 75 -1.69 0.30 -2.35
C THR A 75 -1.03 1.19 -1.30
N SER A 76 -0.45 2.34 -1.71
CA SER A 76 0.15 3.28 -0.77
C SER A 76 -0.88 3.86 0.20
N MET A 77 -2.11 4.14 -0.26
CA MET A 77 -3.20 4.62 0.58
C MET A 77 -3.58 3.57 1.64
N ALA A 78 -3.68 2.29 1.27
CA ALA A 78 -3.98 1.22 2.23
C ALA A 78 -2.91 1.14 3.34
N TYR A 79 -1.63 1.23 3.00
CA TYR A 79 -0.55 1.26 4.00
C TYR A 79 -0.62 2.49 4.91
N ILE A 80 -0.95 3.66 4.35
CA ILE A 80 -1.10 4.90 5.14
C ILE A 80 -2.27 4.76 6.11
N ILE A 81 -3.41 4.22 5.67
CA ILE A 81 -4.57 4.02 6.54
C ILE A 81 -4.20 3.10 7.71
N ALA A 82 -3.50 1.98 7.45
CA ALA A 82 -3.06 1.08 8.50
C ALA A 82 -2.09 1.77 9.49
N GLN A 83 -1.15 2.54 8.99
CA GLN A 83 -0.21 3.30 9.81
C GLN A 83 -0.92 4.37 10.65
N GLU A 84 -1.86 5.11 10.06
CA GLU A 84 -2.65 6.11 10.77
C GLU A 84 -3.57 5.47 11.81
N MET A 85 -4.17 4.32 11.54
CA MET A 85 -4.97 3.55 12.51
C MET A 85 -4.12 2.92 13.61
N GLY A 86 -2.82 2.69 13.36
CA GLY A 86 -1.92 1.99 14.30
C GLY A 86 -2.17 0.48 14.35
N CYS A 87 -2.66 -0.11 13.26
CA CYS A 87 -3.02 -1.52 13.16
C CYS A 87 -2.18 -2.25 12.11
N ARG A 88 -2.25 -3.58 12.11
CA ARG A 88 -1.55 -4.41 11.12
C ARG A 88 -2.30 -4.40 9.80
N LEU A 89 -1.53 -4.51 8.71
CA LEU A 89 -2.07 -4.72 7.37
C LEU A 89 -1.67 -6.10 6.87
N ILE A 90 -2.66 -6.94 6.59
CA ILE A 90 -2.49 -8.23 5.92
C ILE A 90 -2.69 -8.00 4.44
N TYR A 91 -1.65 -8.25 3.64
CA TYR A 91 -1.65 -8.02 2.19
C TYR A 91 -1.92 -9.31 1.43
N LEU A 92 -2.91 -9.28 0.54
CA LEU A 92 -3.19 -10.32 -0.46
C LEU A 92 -3.33 -9.69 -1.85
N THR A 93 -3.22 -10.51 -2.87
CA THR A 93 -3.61 -10.13 -4.24
C THR A 93 -4.72 -11.03 -4.75
N GLY A 94 -5.66 -10.48 -5.52
CA GLY A 94 -6.77 -11.25 -6.09
C GLY A 94 -6.32 -12.54 -6.79
N PRO A 95 -5.27 -12.52 -7.64
CA PRO A 95 -4.76 -13.75 -8.29
C PRO A 95 -4.24 -14.84 -7.36
N GLN A 96 -3.83 -14.51 -6.12
CA GLN A 96 -3.40 -15.49 -5.11
C GLN A 96 -4.56 -16.16 -4.39
N ILE A 97 -5.78 -15.65 -4.58
CA ILE A 97 -6.99 -16.16 -3.96
C ILE A 97 -7.70 -17.07 -4.95
N GLU A 98 -7.28 -18.34 -4.98
CA GLU A 98 -7.78 -19.36 -5.92
C GLU A 98 -8.95 -20.15 -5.33
N LYS A 99 -9.02 -20.28 -4.01
CA LYS A 99 -10.03 -21.07 -3.30
C LYS A 99 -10.48 -20.39 -1.99
N PRO A 100 -11.67 -20.74 -1.47
CA PRO A 100 -12.19 -20.19 -0.22
C PRO A 100 -11.22 -20.29 0.97
N GLY A 101 -10.45 -21.39 1.04
CA GLY A 101 -9.46 -21.61 2.11
C GLY A 101 -8.33 -20.58 2.14
N ASP A 102 -8.01 -19.93 1.03
CA ASP A 102 -6.95 -18.92 0.98
C ASP A 102 -7.37 -17.67 1.76
N ILE A 103 -8.63 -17.21 1.56
CA ILE A 103 -9.22 -16.11 2.33
C ILE A 103 -9.41 -16.53 3.78
N ALA A 104 -9.99 -17.70 4.04
CA ALA A 104 -10.21 -18.19 5.39
C ALA A 104 -8.91 -18.26 6.21
N SER A 105 -7.81 -18.69 5.60
CA SER A 105 -6.47 -18.69 6.21
C SER A 105 -5.95 -17.29 6.54
N ALA A 106 -6.25 -16.29 5.73
CA ALA A 106 -5.89 -14.91 6.05
C ALA A 106 -6.76 -14.34 7.17
N LEU A 107 -8.08 -14.56 7.08
CA LEU A 107 -9.06 -14.08 8.07
C LEU A 107 -8.87 -14.71 9.44
N SER A 108 -8.46 -15.98 9.53
CA SER A 108 -8.19 -16.65 10.83
C SER A 108 -7.03 -16.03 11.62
N ARG A 109 -6.20 -15.19 11.00
CA ARG A 109 -5.07 -14.49 11.62
C ARG A 109 -5.34 -13.03 11.93
N ILE A 110 -6.53 -12.53 11.55
CA ILE A 110 -6.96 -11.15 11.80
C ILE A 110 -7.16 -10.94 13.32
N GLN A 111 -6.73 -9.79 13.77
CA GLN A 111 -6.99 -9.29 15.13
C GLN A 111 -7.93 -8.07 15.06
N GLU A 112 -8.41 -7.64 16.22
CA GLU A 112 -9.29 -6.49 16.34
C GLU A 112 -8.69 -5.25 15.67
N ASN A 113 -9.51 -4.59 14.83
CA ASN A 113 -9.16 -3.40 14.06
C ASN A 113 -8.07 -3.58 12.98
N ASP A 114 -7.59 -4.81 12.71
CA ASP A 114 -6.64 -5.06 11.62
C ASP A 114 -7.24 -4.72 10.25
N ILE A 115 -6.37 -4.50 9.28
CA ILE A 115 -6.75 -4.26 7.89
C ILE A 115 -6.37 -5.46 7.03
N LEU A 116 -7.36 -6.02 6.31
CA LEU A 116 -7.13 -6.92 5.19
C LEU A 116 -7.12 -6.11 3.90
N PHE A 117 -5.99 -6.07 3.22
CA PHE A 117 -5.88 -5.38 1.92
C PHE A 117 -5.78 -6.41 0.80
N ILE A 118 -6.70 -6.32 -0.18
CA ILE A 118 -6.71 -7.18 -1.37
C ILE A 118 -6.48 -6.31 -2.61
N ASP A 119 -5.29 -6.42 -3.20
CA ASP A 119 -4.97 -5.74 -4.47
C ASP A 119 -5.52 -6.54 -5.65
N GLU A 120 -6.03 -5.85 -6.68
CA GLU A 120 -6.73 -6.42 -7.85
C GLU A 120 -7.85 -7.37 -7.43
N ILE A 121 -8.69 -6.96 -6.48
CA ILE A 121 -9.76 -7.76 -5.87
C ILE A 121 -10.74 -8.35 -6.91
N HIS A 122 -10.93 -7.70 -8.07
CA HIS A 122 -11.76 -8.20 -9.18
C HIS A 122 -11.23 -9.51 -9.80
N ARG A 123 -10.04 -9.96 -9.42
CA ARG A 123 -9.42 -11.21 -9.89
C ARG A 123 -9.54 -12.34 -8.87
N CYS A 124 -10.23 -12.14 -7.77
CA CYS A 124 -10.53 -13.22 -6.83
C CYS A 124 -11.39 -14.28 -7.50
N ASN A 125 -11.22 -15.53 -7.08
CA ASN A 125 -12.12 -16.61 -7.50
C ASN A 125 -13.53 -16.32 -6.94
N PRO A 126 -14.62 -16.45 -7.72
CA PRO A 126 -15.98 -16.15 -7.26
C PRO A 126 -16.40 -16.91 -6.00
N LYS A 127 -16.02 -18.20 -5.87
CA LYS A 127 -16.31 -18.99 -4.66
C LYS A 127 -15.55 -18.48 -3.43
N ALA A 128 -14.35 -17.94 -3.63
CA ALA A 128 -13.59 -17.33 -2.56
C ALA A 128 -14.15 -15.96 -2.18
N GLU A 129 -14.69 -15.22 -3.15
CA GLU A 129 -15.38 -13.95 -2.91
C GLU A 129 -16.60 -14.10 -2.01
N GLU A 130 -17.35 -15.20 -2.11
CA GLU A 130 -18.50 -15.50 -1.24
C GLU A 130 -18.13 -15.54 0.25
N VAL A 131 -16.92 -15.95 0.58
CA VAL A 131 -16.41 -15.95 1.97
C VAL A 131 -16.27 -14.52 2.50
N LEU A 132 -15.94 -13.55 1.62
CA LEU A 132 -15.85 -12.15 2.02
C LEU A 132 -17.22 -11.57 2.38
N TYR A 133 -18.32 -12.04 1.81
CA TYR A 133 -19.65 -11.48 2.07
C TYR A 133 -20.02 -11.63 3.55
N SER A 134 -19.96 -12.86 4.09
CA SER A 134 -20.24 -13.11 5.50
C SER A 134 -19.18 -12.53 6.43
N ALA A 135 -17.92 -12.52 5.99
CA ALA A 135 -16.84 -11.91 6.77
C ALA A 135 -16.99 -10.39 6.94
N MET A 136 -17.47 -9.69 5.90
CA MET A 136 -17.67 -8.24 5.91
C MET A 136 -18.93 -7.81 6.64
N GLU A 137 -20.01 -8.58 6.51
CA GLU A 137 -21.34 -8.20 7.02
C GLU A 137 -21.57 -8.70 8.46
N ASP A 138 -21.25 -9.98 8.69
CA ASP A 138 -21.58 -10.67 9.94
C ASP A 138 -20.37 -11.05 10.78
N TYR A 139 -19.16 -10.74 10.34
CA TYR A 139 -17.90 -11.07 11.01
C TYR A 139 -17.76 -12.55 11.37
N PHE A 140 -18.09 -13.43 10.43
CA PHE A 140 -17.82 -14.86 10.55
C PHE A 140 -17.47 -15.49 9.20
N ILE A 141 -16.86 -16.66 9.24
CA ILE A 141 -16.65 -17.52 8.08
C ILE A 141 -17.06 -18.95 8.40
N ASP A 142 -17.59 -19.65 7.38
CA ASP A 142 -17.88 -21.07 7.45
C ASP A 142 -16.73 -21.88 6.87
N ILE A 143 -16.07 -22.66 7.72
CA ILE A 143 -14.95 -23.53 7.30
C ILE A 143 -15.48 -24.95 7.17
N GLN A 144 -15.40 -25.52 5.96
CA GLN A 144 -15.72 -26.92 5.73
C GLN A 144 -14.50 -27.78 6.12
N ILE A 145 -14.66 -28.62 7.13
CA ILE A 145 -13.64 -29.57 7.57
C ILE A 145 -14.05 -30.99 7.18
N GLY A 146 -13.17 -31.65 6.42
CA GLY A 146 -13.29 -33.06 6.07
C GLY A 146 -14.03 -33.33 4.76
N GLY A 147 -13.56 -34.30 4.01
CA GLY A 147 -14.25 -34.82 2.85
C GLY A 147 -13.33 -35.34 1.76
N SER A 148 -12.62 -36.43 2.01
CA SER A 148 -12.20 -37.30 0.91
C SER A 148 -12.82 -38.69 0.97
N ASP A 149 -13.45 -39.09 2.08
CA ASP A 149 -14.14 -40.38 2.15
C ASP A 149 -15.39 -40.35 3.04
N LYS A 150 -16.54 -40.64 2.39
CA LYS A 150 -17.84 -40.92 3.01
C LYS A 150 -18.56 -39.77 3.75
N GLY A 151 -19.05 -38.78 3.00
CA GLY A 151 -20.42 -38.28 3.22
C GLY A 151 -20.71 -37.37 4.41
N GLN A 152 -19.74 -36.88 5.19
CA GLN A 152 -20.00 -35.91 6.28
C GLN A 152 -18.96 -34.78 6.25
N SER A 153 -19.19 -33.78 5.41
CA SER A 153 -18.54 -32.49 5.60
C SER A 153 -19.17 -31.80 6.81
N ARG A 154 -18.36 -31.45 7.80
CA ARG A 154 -18.79 -30.60 8.91
C ARG A 154 -18.41 -29.16 8.59
N SER A 155 -19.41 -28.26 8.65
CA SER A 155 -19.15 -26.82 8.63
C SER A 155 -18.89 -26.36 10.06
N ILE A 156 -17.81 -25.60 10.26
CA ILE A 156 -17.52 -24.94 11.53
C ILE A 156 -17.60 -23.44 11.29
N LYS A 157 -18.48 -22.78 12.02
CA LYS A 157 -18.57 -21.32 12.03
C LYS A 157 -17.45 -20.75 12.89
N LEU A 158 -16.55 -19.95 12.28
CA LEU A 158 -15.49 -19.21 12.95
C LEU A 158 -15.87 -17.74 13.04
N ASN A 159 -16.09 -17.22 14.24
CA ASN A 159 -16.30 -15.79 14.45
C ASN A 159 -14.99 -15.02 14.25
N LEU A 160 -15.08 -13.88 13.62
CA LEU A 160 -13.97 -12.97 13.35
C LEU A 160 -14.07 -11.74 14.25
N PRO A 161 -12.94 -11.16 14.67
CA PRO A 161 -12.94 -9.83 15.26
C PRO A 161 -13.34 -8.79 14.23
N HIS A 162 -13.75 -7.59 14.67
CA HIS A 162 -14.02 -6.50 13.75
C HIS A 162 -12.74 -6.07 13.02
N PHE A 163 -12.82 -5.97 11.71
CA PHE A 163 -11.69 -5.63 10.84
C PHE A 163 -12.15 -4.76 9.68
N THR A 164 -11.22 -4.14 9.00
CA THR A 164 -11.49 -3.38 7.78
C THR A 164 -10.98 -4.12 6.55
N LEU A 165 -11.84 -4.37 5.57
CA LEU A 165 -11.40 -4.77 4.23
C LEU A 165 -11.12 -3.53 3.38
N ILE A 166 -9.91 -3.42 2.82
CA ILE A 166 -9.60 -2.45 1.77
C ILE A 166 -9.40 -3.21 0.47
N GLY A 167 -10.35 -3.07 -0.45
CA GLY A 167 -10.24 -3.60 -1.81
C GLY A 167 -9.61 -2.59 -2.76
N ALA A 168 -8.68 -3.02 -3.61
CA ALA A 168 -8.16 -2.19 -4.68
C ALA A 168 -8.41 -2.85 -6.04
N THR A 169 -8.81 -2.07 -7.04
CA THR A 169 -9.06 -2.57 -8.39
C THR A 169 -8.73 -1.55 -9.46
N THR A 170 -8.30 -2.05 -10.62
CA THR A 170 -8.21 -1.25 -11.86
C THR A 170 -9.46 -1.35 -12.71
N LYS A 171 -10.39 -2.26 -12.38
CA LYS A 171 -11.58 -2.59 -13.17
C LYS A 171 -12.82 -2.67 -12.27
N ALA A 172 -13.34 -1.52 -11.86
CA ALA A 172 -14.51 -1.45 -10.96
C ALA A 172 -15.73 -2.23 -11.49
N GLY A 173 -15.99 -2.19 -12.79
CA GLY A 173 -17.12 -2.90 -13.40
C GLY A 173 -17.01 -4.44 -13.43
N MET A 174 -15.87 -5.00 -12.94
CA MET A 174 -15.70 -6.45 -12.79
C MET A 174 -15.90 -6.95 -11.35
N ILE A 175 -16.20 -6.06 -10.42
CA ILE A 175 -16.56 -6.43 -9.05
C ILE A 175 -18.03 -6.84 -9.05
N SER A 176 -18.37 -7.94 -8.39
CA SER A 176 -19.75 -8.37 -8.24
C SER A 176 -20.58 -7.33 -7.46
N THR A 177 -21.84 -7.19 -7.80
CA THR A 177 -22.74 -6.28 -7.06
C THR A 177 -22.79 -6.60 -5.57
N PRO A 178 -22.91 -7.88 -5.13
CA PRO A 178 -22.92 -8.19 -3.71
C PRO A 178 -21.66 -7.75 -2.97
N LEU A 179 -20.47 -7.87 -3.58
CA LEU A 179 -19.24 -7.40 -2.96
C LEU A 179 -19.16 -5.86 -2.94
N HIS A 180 -19.56 -5.22 -4.04
CA HIS A 180 -19.56 -3.76 -4.16
C HIS A 180 -20.42 -3.10 -3.08
N ASP A 181 -21.61 -3.61 -2.83
CA ASP A 181 -22.58 -3.02 -1.90
C ASP A 181 -22.17 -3.12 -0.42
N ARG A 182 -21.15 -3.94 -0.11
CA ARG A 182 -20.59 -4.09 1.24
C ARG A 182 -19.48 -3.10 1.57
N PHE A 183 -19.07 -2.30 0.60
CA PHE A 183 -18.09 -1.24 0.86
C PHE A 183 -18.80 0.05 1.29
N GLY A 184 -18.54 0.50 2.52
CA GLY A 184 -19.09 1.76 3.04
C GLY A 184 -18.42 3.00 2.43
N ILE A 185 -17.15 2.88 1.99
CA ILE A 185 -16.40 3.96 1.34
C ILE A 185 -15.93 3.47 -0.03
N ILE A 186 -16.43 4.11 -1.08
CA ILE A 186 -16.05 3.79 -2.47
C ILE A 186 -15.44 5.04 -3.09
N TYR A 187 -14.18 4.95 -3.54
CA TYR A 187 -13.47 6.10 -4.07
C TYR A 187 -12.74 5.82 -5.38
N GLN A 188 -13.00 6.69 -6.36
CA GLN A 188 -12.29 6.70 -7.64
C GLN A 188 -11.02 7.51 -7.53
N MET A 189 -9.87 6.86 -7.65
CA MET A 189 -8.57 7.53 -7.71
C MET A 189 -8.46 8.36 -8.99
N GLN A 190 -8.13 9.64 -8.84
CA GLN A 190 -8.00 10.58 -9.94
C GLN A 190 -6.57 10.64 -10.45
N TYR A 191 -6.41 11.01 -11.74
CA TYR A 191 -5.10 11.37 -12.26
C TYR A 191 -4.57 12.61 -11.55
N TYR A 192 -3.27 12.66 -11.38
CA TYR A 192 -2.59 13.78 -10.72
C TYR A 192 -2.39 14.94 -11.69
N SER A 193 -2.46 16.16 -11.19
CA SER A 193 -2.08 17.35 -11.94
C SER A 193 -0.56 17.40 -12.18
N ASN A 194 -0.12 18.24 -13.10
CA ASN A 194 1.32 18.42 -13.34
C ASN A 194 2.03 19.02 -12.13
N GLU A 195 1.35 19.88 -11.37
CA GLU A 195 1.84 20.51 -10.14
C GLU A 195 2.03 19.46 -9.04
N GLU A 196 1.02 18.61 -8.81
CA GLU A 196 1.10 17.52 -7.86
C GLU A 196 2.21 16.52 -8.22
N LEU A 197 2.32 16.16 -9.50
CA LEU A 197 3.39 15.27 -9.97
C LEU A 197 4.77 15.92 -9.85
N SER A 198 4.89 17.23 -10.09
CA SER A 198 6.16 17.95 -9.89
C SER A 198 6.63 17.86 -8.44
N LEU A 199 5.73 18.00 -7.47
CA LEU A 199 6.05 17.82 -6.06
C LEU A 199 6.46 16.37 -5.74
N ILE A 200 5.81 15.37 -6.36
CA ILE A 200 6.19 13.96 -6.21
C ILE A 200 7.59 13.71 -6.79
N VAL A 201 7.87 14.23 -7.98
CA VAL A 201 9.20 14.15 -8.63
C VAL A 201 10.26 14.75 -7.73
N GLN A 202 10.03 15.96 -7.21
CA GLN A 202 10.95 16.66 -6.33
C GLN A 202 11.25 15.84 -5.06
N LYS A 203 10.20 15.33 -4.38
CA LYS A 203 10.36 14.49 -3.19
C LYS A 203 11.13 13.19 -3.49
N THR A 204 10.83 12.58 -4.63
CA THR A 204 11.49 11.35 -5.06
C THR A 204 12.96 11.60 -5.40
N ALA A 205 13.26 12.67 -6.14
CA ALA A 205 14.62 13.08 -6.46
C ALA A 205 15.44 13.34 -5.18
N CYS A 206 14.87 14.07 -4.22
CA CYS A 206 15.49 14.33 -2.93
C CYS A 206 15.82 13.03 -2.17
N LYS A 207 14.86 12.08 -2.09
CA LYS A 207 15.09 10.76 -1.47
C LYS A 207 16.18 9.94 -2.17
N MET A 208 16.38 10.17 -3.48
CA MET A 208 17.41 9.51 -4.28
C MET A 208 18.74 10.29 -4.33
N ASN A 209 18.90 11.34 -3.53
CA ASN A 209 20.07 12.23 -3.55
C ASN A 209 20.36 12.84 -4.94
N LEU A 210 19.31 13.17 -5.69
CA LEU A 210 19.38 13.74 -7.00
C LEU A 210 18.90 15.21 -6.96
N SER A 211 19.75 16.15 -7.37
CA SER A 211 19.37 17.56 -7.43
C SER A 211 18.68 17.84 -8.75
N MET A 212 17.41 18.28 -8.69
CA MET A 212 16.60 18.68 -9.85
C MET A 212 16.05 20.09 -9.64
N THR A 213 16.06 20.91 -10.68
CA THR A 213 15.42 22.22 -10.65
C THR A 213 13.90 22.10 -10.74
N PRO A 214 13.13 23.11 -10.29
CA PRO A 214 11.68 23.12 -10.42
C PRO A 214 11.21 22.93 -11.88
N GLU A 215 11.92 23.52 -12.83
CA GLU A 215 11.62 23.42 -14.27
C GLU A 215 11.81 21.98 -14.78
N GLN A 216 12.87 21.31 -14.33
CA GLN A 216 13.12 19.91 -14.64
C GLN A 216 12.03 19.02 -14.02
N CYS A 217 11.61 19.29 -12.78
CA CYS A 217 10.54 18.54 -12.12
C CYS A 217 9.21 18.69 -12.89
N ILE A 218 8.82 19.90 -13.30
CA ILE A 218 7.59 20.11 -14.06
C ILE A 218 7.66 19.50 -15.46
N ALA A 219 8.83 19.56 -16.11
CA ALA A 219 9.04 18.94 -17.42
C ALA A 219 8.86 17.41 -17.35
N LEU A 220 9.32 16.78 -16.26
CA LEU A 220 9.16 15.35 -16.02
C LEU A 220 7.71 15.00 -15.67
N ALA A 221 7.07 15.82 -14.85
CA ALA A 221 5.67 15.68 -14.48
C ALA A 221 4.75 15.65 -15.71
N LYS A 222 4.92 16.59 -16.64
CA LYS A 222 4.16 16.64 -17.92
C LYS A 222 4.29 15.36 -18.75
N ARG A 223 5.42 14.66 -18.67
CA ARG A 223 5.64 13.39 -19.37
C ARG A 223 5.10 12.18 -18.63
N SER A 224 4.71 12.32 -17.37
CA SER A 224 4.31 11.23 -16.50
C SER A 224 2.83 10.83 -16.61
N ARG A 225 2.09 11.47 -17.54
CA ARG A 225 0.69 11.13 -17.89
C ARG A 225 -0.23 11.00 -16.67
N GLY A 226 -0.12 11.90 -15.70
CA GLY A 226 -0.96 11.90 -14.50
C GLY A 226 -0.66 10.78 -13.50
N THR A 227 0.46 10.04 -13.64
CA THR A 227 0.69 8.81 -12.90
C THR A 227 1.98 8.86 -12.06
N PRO A 228 1.90 8.84 -10.71
CA PRO A 228 3.05 8.84 -9.81
C PRO A 228 4.06 7.70 -10.07
N ARG A 229 3.59 6.50 -10.38
CA ARG A 229 4.48 5.36 -10.70
C ARG A 229 5.37 5.65 -11.90
N ILE A 230 4.82 6.27 -12.96
CA ILE A 230 5.59 6.66 -14.15
C ILE A 230 6.59 7.76 -13.78
N ALA A 231 6.17 8.76 -13.01
CA ALA A 231 7.04 9.83 -12.55
C ALA A 231 8.25 9.28 -11.76
N ASN A 232 8.01 8.42 -10.79
CA ASN A 232 9.06 7.79 -9.98
C ASN A 232 10.03 6.94 -10.84
N ARG A 233 9.50 6.19 -11.82
CA ARG A 233 10.34 5.43 -12.75
C ARG A 233 11.24 6.32 -13.58
N TYR A 234 10.75 7.47 -14.03
CA TYR A 234 11.58 8.43 -14.78
C TYR A 234 12.69 9.02 -13.88
N VAL A 235 12.38 9.41 -12.66
CA VAL A 235 13.41 9.89 -11.71
C VAL A 235 14.48 8.82 -11.51
N ALA A 236 14.11 7.56 -11.30
CA ALA A 236 15.07 6.46 -11.16
C ALA A 236 15.96 6.32 -12.40
N ARG A 237 15.38 6.38 -13.62
CA ARG A 237 16.15 6.31 -14.88
C ARG A 237 17.10 7.48 -15.07
N ILE A 238 16.66 8.70 -14.71
CA ILE A 238 17.51 9.88 -14.76
C ILE A 238 18.67 9.74 -13.77
N ARG A 239 18.39 9.25 -12.55
CA ARG A 239 19.43 8.96 -11.56
C ARG A 239 20.49 8.01 -12.13
N ASP A 240 20.05 6.86 -12.64
CA ASP A 240 20.95 5.83 -13.17
C ASP A 240 21.82 6.39 -14.30
N TYR A 241 21.23 7.19 -15.20
CA TYR A 241 21.96 7.85 -16.27
C TYR A 241 22.96 8.90 -15.74
N ALA A 242 22.54 9.74 -14.80
CA ALA A 242 23.37 10.78 -14.24
C ALA A 242 24.60 10.19 -13.52
N TYR A 243 24.44 9.13 -12.74
CA TYR A 243 25.57 8.44 -12.10
C TYR A 243 26.49 7.79 -13.12
N ALA A 244 25.96 7.19 -14.20
CA ALA A 244 26.76 6.51 -15.20
C ALA A 244 27.56 7.48 -16.13
N LYS A 245 27.03 8.67 -16.41
CA LYS A 245 27.58 9.58 -17.43
C LYS A 245 28.08 10.92 -16.91
N THR A 246 27.51 11.46 -15.84
CA THR A 246 27.76 12.84 -15.39
C THR A 246 28.11 12.93 -13.89
N GLN A 247 28.55 11.84 -13.28
CA GLN A 247 28.89 11.79 -11.84
C GLN A 247 27.76 12.34 -10.93
N GLY A 248 26.51 12.04 -11.30
CA GLY A 248 25.35 12.44 -10.53
C GLY A 248 24.80 13.84 -10.84
N LYS A 249 25.33 14.54 -11.82
CA LYS A 249 24.82 15.86 -12.24
C LYS A 249 23.78 15.70 -13.33
N ILE A 250 22.64 16.41 -13.21
CA ILE A 250 21.63 16.52 -14.25
C ILE A 250 21.92 17.78 -15.06
N THR A 251 22.17 17.62 -16.35
CA THR A 251 22.41 18.72 -17.30
C THR A 251 21.15 18.97 -18.12
#